data_1679728e9445e4f90dbfc9d1d48221f6
#
_entry.id   1679728e9445e4f90dbfc9d1d48221f6
#
_cell.length_a   1.000
_cell.length_b   1.000
_cell.length_c   1.000
_cell.angle_alpha   90.00
_cell.angle_beta   90.00
_cell.angle_gamma   90.00
#
_symmetry.space_group_name_H-M   'P 1'
#
loop_
_entity.id
_entity.type
_entity.pdbx_description
1 polymer ?
#
loop_
_entity_poly.entity_id
_entity_poly.type
_entity_poly.pdbx_seq_one_letter_code
_entity_poly.pdbx_strand_id
1 'polypeptide(L)'
;MRKLSKLLLALTFAVSVSTSAFAVVVASWGGAYTESQKLGYGDPTSKALGVPIEWVDYSGGLSEIKAQIEAGAVTWDIIDVFAYDTINGCDEGIFVEFDFDKDFPPAPDG
;
A
#
# COMPACT_ATOMS: atom_id res chain seq x y z
N MET A 1 31.02 61.17 14.06
CA MET A 1 30.27 60.15 14.82
C MET A 1 29.47 59.26 13.83
N ARG A 2 30.03 58.13 13.48
CA ARG A 2 29.40 57.21 12.49
C ARG A 2 28.62 56.18 13.26
N LYS A 3 27.27 56.21 13.13
CA LYS A 3 26.39 55.19 13.70
C LYS A 3 26.42 53.97 12.77
N LEU A 4 27.03 52.88 13.19
CA LEU A 4 26.91 51.58 12.53
C LEU A 4 25.55 50.99 12.84
N SER A 5 24.66 51.00 11.86
CA SER A 5 23.44 50.20 11.91
C SER A 5 23.79 48.74 11.71
N LYS A 6 23.64 47.94 12.77
CA LYS A 6 23.74 46.48 12.69
C LYS A 6 22.45 45.93 12.10
N LEU A 7 22.48 45.55 10.82
CA LEU A 7 21.43 44.85 10.16
C LEU A 7 21.51 43.36 10.59
N LEU A 8 20.66 42.94 11.52
CA LEU A 8 20.50 41.52 11.87
C LEU A 8 19.68 40.87 10.76
N LEU A 9 20.33 40.12 9.90
CA LEU A 9 19.65 39.26 8.91
C LEU A 9 19.24 37.97 9.62
N ALA A 10 18.01 37.89 10.05
CA ALA A 10 17.41 36.64 10.59
C ALA A 10 17.15 35.66 9.44
N LEU A 11 18.04 34.69 9.28
CA LEU A 11 17.89 33.60 8.34
C LEU A 11 16.90 32.58 8.93
N THR A 12 15.62 32.69 8.59
CA THR A 12 14.60 31.69 8.95
C THR A 12 14.80 30.45 8.09
N PHE A 13 15.39 29.43 8.70
CA PHE A 13 15.52 28.10 8.10
C PHE A 13 14.14 27.43 8.14
N ALA A 14 13.40 27.45 7.02
CA ALA A 14 12.17 26.71 6.88
C ALA A 14 12.51 25.21 6.77
N VAL A 15 12.34 24.48 7.87
CA VAL A 15 12.44 23.01 7.85
C VAL A 15 11.20 22.50 7.16
N SER A 16 11.32 22.13 5.88
CA SER A 16 10.29 21.40 5.15
C SER A 16 10.24 20.00 5.70
N VAL A 17 9.27 19.71 6.56
CA VAL A 17 8.96 18.35 6.99
C VAL A 17 8.28 17.68 5.79
N SER A 18 9.06 16.92 5.02
CA SER A 18 8.51 16.02 4.01
C SER A 18 7.80 14.88 4.74
N THR A 19 6.48 14.95 4.83
CA THR A 19 5.68 13.79 5.21
C THR A 19 5.80 12.77 4.08
N SER A 20 6.60 11.74 4.28
CA SER A 20 6.59 10.57 3.40
C SER A 20 5.19 9.97 3.50
N ALA A 21 4.35 10.17 2.50
CA ALA A 21 3.11 9.44 2.37
C ALA A 21 3.50 7.97 2.15
N PHE A 22 3.08 7.09 3.06
CA PHE A 22 3.25 5.66 2.86
C PHE A 22 2.44 5.25 1.62
N ALA A 23 3.11 4.63 0.66
CA ALA A 23 2.44 4.02 -0.47
C ALA A 23 1.80 2.70 -0.04
N VAL A 24 0.62 2.38 -0.58
CA VAL A 24 0.03 1.04 -0.48
C VAL A 24 0.65 0.19 -1.57
N VAL A 25 1.28 -0.92 -1.20
CA VAL A 25 1.93 -1.83 -2.14
C VAL A 25 0.97 -2.97 -2.50
N VAL A 26 0.64 -3.06 -3.79
CA VAL A 26 -0.25 -4.08 -4.34
C VAL A 26 0.54 -5.04 -5.21
N ALA A 27 0.56 -6.31 -4.84
CA ALA A 27 1.17 -7.37 -5.63
C ALA A 27 0.12 -8.02 -6.54
N SER A 28 0.39 -8.07 -7.83
CA SER A 28 -0.50 -8.63 -8.84
C SER A 28 0.28 -9.37 -9.94
N TRP A 29 -0.41 -9.97 -10.90
CA TRP A 29 0.20 -10.87 -11.88
C TRP A 29 0.84 -10.20 -13.09
N GLY A 30 0.90 -8.88 -13.10
CA GLY A 30 1.59 -8.12 -14.15
C GLY A 30 0.81 -7.98 -15.46
N GLY A 31 1.48 -7.37 -16.42
CA GLY A 31 0.99 -7.20 -17.77
C GLY A 31 -0.37 -6.52 -17.88
N ALA A 32 -1.18 -6.95 -18.84
CA ALA A 32 -2.50 -6.39 -19.10
C ALA A 32 -3.48 -6.54 -17.92
N TYR A 33 -3.28 -7.56 -17.10
CA TYR A 33 -4.11 -7.77 -15.91
C TYR A 33 -3.90 -6.64 -14.90
N THR A 34 -2.66 -6.40 -14.48
CA THR A 34 -2.33 -5.29 -13.57
C THR A 34 -2.70 -3.93 -14.16
N GLU A 35 -2.51 -3.71 -15.45
CA GLU A 35 -2.92 -2.47 -16.11
C GLU A 35 -4.45 -2.25 -16.04
N SER A 36 -5.24 -3.31 -16.20
CA SER A 36 -6.70 -3.21 -16.05
C SER A 36 -7.12 -2.84 -14.63
N GLN A 37 -6.42 -3.35 -13.63
CA GLN A 37 -6.65 -3.02 -12.23
C GLN A 37 -6.27 -1.57 -11.90
N LYS A 38 -5.13 -1.10 -12.41
CA LYS A 38 -4.70 0.30 -12.27
C LYS A 38 -5.78 1.25 -12.80
N LEU A 39 -6.22 1.02 -14.03
CA LEU A 39 -7.23 1.86 -14.68
C LEU A 39 -8.62 1.73 -14.04
N GLY A 40 -9.02 0.52 -13.65
CA GLY A 40 -10.35 0.22 -13.15
C GLY A 40 -10.60 0.75 -11.73
N TYR A 41 -9.63 0.59 -10.85
CA TYR A 41 -9.80 0.99 -9.44
C TYR A 41 -8.55 1.58 -8.78
N GLY A 42 -7.35 1.19 -9.18
CA GLY A 42 -6.11 1.65 -8.56
C GLY A 42 -5.93 3.17 -8.63
N ASP A 43 -5.89 3.73 -9.82
CA ASP A 43 -5.71 5.16 -10.04
C ASP A 43 -6.88 5.99 -9.47
N PRO A 44 -8.16 5.59 -9.69
CA PRO A 44 -9.29 6.28 -9.05
C PRO A 44 -9.20 6.28 -7.53
N THR A 45 -8.84 5.16 -6.91
CA THR A 45 -8.71 5.04 -5.45
C THR A 45 -7.55 5.88 -4.92
N SER A 46 -6.38 5.76 -5.54
CA SER A 46 -5.21 6.58 -5.19
C SER A 46 -5.55 8.08 -5.21
N LYS A 47 -6.23 8.51 -6.26
CA LYS A 47 -6.67 9.91 -6.40
C LYS A 47 -7.70 10.32 -5.33
N ALA A 48 -8.67 9.45 -5.05
CA ALA A 48 -9.73 9.74 -4.08
C ALA A 48 -9.22 9.83 -2.64
N LEU A 49 -8.27 8.95 -2.28
CA LEU A 49 -7.72 8.87 -0.93
C LEU A 49 -6.47 9.76 -0.74
N GLY A 50 -5.84 10.23 -1.82
CA GLY A 50 -4.57 10.94 -1.76
C GLY A 50 -3.40 10.06 -1.31
N VAL A 51 -3.51 8.73 -1.49
CA VAL A 51 -2.50 7.75 -1.10
C VAL A 51 -1.90 7.13 -2.36
N PRO A 52 -0.57 7.18 -2.55
CA PRO A 52 0.09 6.51 -3.66
C PRO A 52 -0.13 4.99 -3.61
N ILE A 53 -0.38 4.36 -4.75
CA ILE A 53 -0.43 2.91 -4.89
C ILE A 53 0.77 2.47 -5.73
N GLU A 54 1.60 1.62 -5.16
CA GLU A 54 2.72 0.98 -5.84
C GLU A 54 2.32 -0.45 -6.26
N TRP A 55 2.65 -0.83 -7.48
CA TRP A 55 2.30 -2.12 -8.03
C TRP A 55 3.55 -2.96 -8.22
N VAL A 56 3.51 -4.19 -7.73
CA VAL A 56 4.58 -5.17 -7.84
C VAL A 56 4.04 -6.41 -8.57
N ASP A 57 4.79 -6.88 -9.55
CA ASP A 57 4.45 -8.11 -10.25
C ASP A 57 5.01 -9.31 -9.49
N TYR A 58 4.19 -10.36 -9.34
CA TYR A 58 4.60 -11.64 -8.76
C TYR A 58 4.01 -12.81 -9.58
N SER A 59 4.56 -14.00 -9.42
CA SER A 59 4.22 -15.15 -10.26
C SER A 59 3.02 -15.97 -9.79
N GLY A 60 2.38 -15.57 -8.70
CA GLY A 60 1.28 -16.32 -8.09
C GLY A 60 1.73 -17.37 -7.06
N GLY A 61 0.77 -17.95 -6.36
CA GLY A 61 1.00 -18.95 -5.32
C GLY A 61 1.44 -18.37 -3.98
N LEU A 62 1.69 -19.26 -3.00
CA LEU A 62 1.95 -18.86 -1.61
C LEU A 62 3.44 -18.72 -1.26
N SER A 63 4.35 -19.14 -2.14
CA SER A 63 5.78 -19.25 -1.81
C SER A 63 6.43 -17.93 -1.44
N GLU A 64 6.17 -16.86 -2.20
CA GLU A 64 6.74 -15.54 -1.92
C GLU A 64 6.11 -14.91 -0.66
N ILE A 65 4.82 -15.14 -0.44
CA ILE A 65 4.10 -14.69 0.76
C ILE A 65 4.73 -15.37 1.99
N LYS A 66 4.90 -16.67 1.95
CA LYS A 66 5.55 -17.45 3.03
C LYS A 66 6.95 -16.92 3.32
N ALA A 67 7.75 -16.72 2.29
CA ALA A 67 9.10 -16.21 2.44
C ALA A 67 9.16 -14.85 3.14
N GLN A 68 8.26 -13.93 2.81
CA GLN A 68 8.17 -12.63 3.48
C GLN A 68 7.76 -12.75 4.95
N ILE A 69 6.78 -13.63 5.25
CA ILE A 69 6.31 -13.87 6.61
C ILE A 69 7.42 -14.50 7.45
N GLU A 70 8.09 -15.54 6.95
CA GLU A 70 9.19 -16.22 7.63
C GLU A 70 10.38 -15.30 7.88
N ALA A 71 10.65 -14.39 6.95
CA ALA A 71 11.69 -13.37 7.11
C ALA A 71 11.31 -12.26 8.08
N GLY A 72 10.03 -12.16 8.51
CA GLY A 72 9.53 -11.05 9.30
C GLY A 72 9.59 -9.71 8.56
N ALA A 73 9.56 -9.72 7.24
CA ALA A 73 9.74 -8.58 6.36
C ALA A 73 8.64 -8.57 5.28
N VAL A 74 7.39 -8.38 5.70
CA VAL A 74 6.25 -8.26 4.77
C VAL A 74 6.28 -6.88 4.14
N THR A 75 6.36 -6.83 2.81
CA THR A 75 6.46 -5.59 2.02
C THR A 75 5.23 -5.32 1.17
N TRP A 76 4.30 -6.25 1.06
CA TRP A 76 3.06 -6.11 0.31
C TRP A 76 1.89 -5.90 1.26
N ASP A 77 1.04 -4.93 0.97
CA ASP A 77 -0.16 -4.64 1.76
C ASP A 77 -1.39 -5.38 1.24
N ILE A 78 -1.46 -5.54 -0.08
CA ILE A 78 -2.55 -6.22 -0.78
C ILE A 78 -1.94 -7.16 -1.80
N ILE A 79 -2.56 -8.33 -1.96
CA ILE A 79 -2.10 -9.34 -2.92
C ILE A 79 -3.28 -10.03 -3.60
N ASP A 80 -3.17 -10.22 -4.90
CA ASP A 80 -4.08 -11.04 -5.68
C ASP A 80 -3.67 -12.51 -5.58
N VAL A 81 -4.57 -13.37 -5.15
CA VAL A 81 -4.36 -14.82 -5.09
C VAL A 81 -5.50 -15.57 -5.76
N PHE A 82 -5.25 -16.78 -6.21
CA PHE A 82 -6.32 -17.66 -6.67
C PHE A 82 -7.17 -18.16 -5.51
N ALA A 83 -8.42 -18.50 -5.78
CA ALA A 83 -9.35 -18.97 -4.74
C ALA A 83 -8.81 -20.21 -3.98
N TYR A 84 -8.11 -21.13 -4.66
CA TYR A 84 -7.50 -22.28 -4.01
C TYR A 84 -6.31 -21.89 -3.10
N ASP A 85 -5.57 -20.85 -3.45
CA ASP A 85 -4.50 -20.32 -2.60
C ASP A 85 -5.06 -19.67 -1.34
N THR A 86 -6.24 -19.07 -1.41
CA THR A 86 -6.93 -18.52 -0.24
C THR A 86 -7.24 -19.63 0.78
N ILE A 87 -7.79 -20.74 0.30
CA ILE A 87 -8.12 -21.90 1.16
C ILE A 87 -6.84 -22.47 1.78
N ASN A 88 -5.85 -22.77 0.94
CA ASN A 88 -4.57 -23.33 1.41
C ASN A 88 -3.86 -22.37 2.38
N GLY A 89 -3.91 -21.07 2.12
CA GLY A 89 -3.28 -20.07 2.96
C GLY A 89 -3.94 -19.94 4.34
N CYS A 90 -5.26 -20.11 4.43
CA CYS A 90 -5.97 -20.19 5.71
C CYS A 90 -5.63 -21.49 6.45
N ASP A 91 -5.66 -22.64 5.78
CA ASP A 91 -5.32 -23.94 6.36
C ASP A 91 -3.89 -24.01 6.91
N GLU A 92 -2.96 -23.31 6.25
CA GLU A 92 -1.57 -23.21 6.67
C GLU A 92 -1.31 -22.08 7.69
N GLY A 93 -2.31 -21.30 8.05
CA GLY A 93 -2.17 -20.19 8.99
C GLY A 93 -1.43 -18.97 8.44
N ILE A 94 -1.31 -18.87 7.11
CA ILE A 94 -0.70 -17.72 6.40
C ILE A 94 -1.67 -16.55 6.36
N PHE A 95 -2.96 -16.84 6.11
CA PHE A 95 -4.02 -15.87 6.05
C PHE A 95 -4.92 -15.96 7.27
N VAL A 96 -5.52 -14.84 7.62
CA VAL A 96 -6.53 -14.74 8.68
C VAL A 96 -7.89 -14.86 8.03
N GLU A 97 -8.73 -15.74 8.59
CA GLU A 97 -10.13 -15.83 8.18
C GLU A 97 -10.91 -14.61 8.65
N PHE A 98 -11.75 -14.08 7.78
CA PHE A 98 -12.72 -13.03 8.11
C PHE A 98 -14.11 -13.63 8.31
N ASP A 99 -14.82 -13.15 9.32
CA ASP A 99 -16.25 -13.38 9.49
C ASP A 99 -16.99 -12.27 8.72
N PHE A 100 -17.47 -12.59 7.51
CA PHE A 100 -18.09 -11.59 6.64
C PHE A 100 -19.30 -10.90 7.28
N ASP A 101 -20.03 -11.57 8.16
CA ASP A 101 -21.19 -10.99 8.82
C ASP A 101 -20.81 -10.00 9.93
N LYS A 102 -19.62 -10.13 10.51
CA LYS A 102 -19.13 -9.27 11.58
C LYS A 102 -18.13 -8.23 11.12
N ASP A 103 -17.23 -8.62 10.22
CA ASP A 103 -16.05 -7.83 9.88
C ASP A 103 -16.30 -6.85 8.73
N PHE A 104 -17.38 -7.06 7.97
CA PHE A 104 -17.73 -6.21 6.83
C PHE A 104 -19.14 -5.67 6.92
N PRO A 105 -19.40 -4.47 6.41
CA PRO A 105 -20.77 -3.97 6.27
C PRO A 105 -21.55 -4.86 5.29
N PRO A 106 -22.88 -4.93 5.43
CA PRO A 106 -23.71 -5.62 4.45
C PRO A 106 -23.42 -5.13 3.03
N ALA A 107 -23.44 -6.07 2.07
CA ALA A 107 -23.32 -5.69 0.68
C ALA A 107 -24.44 -4.68 0.33
N PRO A 108 -24.14 -3.64 -0.48
CA PRO A 108 -25.21 -2.79 -1.01
C PRO A 108 -26.20 -3.65 -1.75
N ASP A 109 -27.49 -3.41 -1.53
CA ASP A 109 -28.57 -4.12 -2.20
C ASP A 109 -28.35 -4.10 -3.72
N GLY A 110 -27.98 -5.24 -4.26
CA GLY A 110 -27.72 -5.45 -5.68
C GLY A 110 -28.33 -6.75 -6.13
#